data_eed85aad7e8fbc52fb7501b89c416a77
#
_entry.id   eed85aad7e8fbc52fb7501b89c416a77
#
_cell.length_a   1.000
_cell.length_b   1.000
_cell.length_c   1.000
_cell.angle_alpha   90.00
_cell.angle_beta   90.00
_cell.angle_gamma   90.00
#
_symmetry.space_group_name_H-M   'P 1'
#
loop_
_entity.id
_entity.type
_entity.pdbx_description
1 polymer ?
#
loop_
_entity_poly.entity_id
_entity_poly.type
_entity_poly.pdbx_seq_one_letter_code
_entity_poly.pdbx_strand_id
1 'polypeptide(L)'
;MAENTDADLAGRRIEIAAALFGAWSGGDLDGPRRYFAEDGVLYDIIGGEHRGWPAIRAYFEHGRQRYPDLVLEPTGDFWSRPDGLAMLWTMSATQAKDDLGPELVGRRWTVEGMSYLIFDGLTVVREADYHDAGSRERSLRGG
;
A
#
# COMPACT_ATOMS: atom_id res chain seq x y z
N MET A 1 21.91 -29.23 8.17
CA MET A 1 21.86 -27.77 8.26
C MET A 1 20.80 -27.22 7.30
N ALA A 2 19.84 -26.56 7.81
CA ALA A 2 18.85 -25.91 6.96
C ALA A 2 19.48 -24.70 6.31
N GLU A 3 19.53 -24.69 5.01
CA GLU A 3 19.93 -23.49 4.27
C GLU A 3 18.72 -22.66 3.98
N ASN A 4 18.81 -21.36 4.22
CA ASN A 4 17.80 -20.44 3.73
C ASN A 4 17.89 -20.42 2.22
N THR A 5 16.91 -21.02 1.57
CA THR A 5 16.80 -20.99 0.12
C THR A 5 16.24 -19.66 -0.33
N ASP A 6 16.43 -19.34 -1.60
CA ASP A 6 15.77 -18.16 -2.20
C ASP A 6 14.26 -18.27 -2.07
N ALA A 7 13.71 -19.49 -2.10
CA ALA A 7 12.27 -19.73 -1.91
C ALA A 7 11.83 -19.38 -0.48
N ASP A 8 12.62 -19.69 0.54
CA ASP A 8 12.31 -19.35 1.92
C ASP A 8 12.32 -17.82 2.13
N LEU A 9 13.31 -17.15 1.56
CA LEU A 9 13.41 -15.70 1.63
C LEU A 9 12.21 -15.04 0.91
N ALA A 10 11.88 -15.54 -0.27
CA ALA A 10 10.72 -15.05 -1.03
C ALA A 10 9.42 -15.22 -0.23
N GLY A 11 9.22 -16.39 0.38
CA GLY A 11 8.03 -16.64 1.21
C GLY A 11 7.93 -15.72 2.41
N ARG A 12 9.04 -15.46 3.10
CA ARG A 12 9.07 -14.56 4.25
C ARG A 12 8.81 -13.11 3.83
N ARG A 13 9.33 -12.69 2.68
CA ARG A 13 9.06 -11.35 2.13
C ARG A 13 7.60 -11.17 1.75
N ILE A 14 6.95 -12.21 1.21
CA ILE A 14 5.51 -12.19 0.93
C ILE A 14 4.71 -12.01 2.22
N GLU A 15 5.06 -12.72 3.28
CA GLU A 15 4.41 -12.57 4.58
C GLU A 15 4.55 -11.14 5.13
N ILE A 16 5.75 -10.56 4.99
CA ILE A 16 6.02 -9.18 5.40
C ILE A 16 5.19 -8.20 4.58
N ALA A 17 5.13 -8.37 3.27
CA ALA A 17 4.34 -7.50 2.40
C ALA A 17 2.85 -7.54 2.76
N ALA A 18 2.30 -8.73 3.02
CA ALA A 18 0.92 -8.87 3.46
C ALA A 18 0.67 -8.20 4.81
N ALA A 19 1.60 -8.38 5.76
CA ALA A 19 1.50 -7.75 7.08
C ALA A 19 1.63 -6.23 7.00
N LEU A 20 2.51 -5.71 6.16
CA LEU A 20 2.65 -4.27 5.91
C LEU A 20 1.34 -3.68 5.38
N PHE A 21 0.74 -4.32 4.39
CA PHE A 21 -0.52 -3.83 3.81
C PHE A 21 -1.66 -3.90 4.82
N GLY A 22 -1.70 -4.92 5.68
CA GLY A 22 -2.62 -4.97 6.81
C GLY A 22 -2.40 -3.79 7.78
N ALA A 23 -1.14 -3.44 8.03
CA ALA A 23 -0.81 -2.31 8.89
C ALA A 23 -1.22 -0.95 8.30
N TRP A 24 -1.15 -0.81 6.97
CA TRP A 24 -1.68 0.40 6.30
C TRP A 24 -3.18 0.60 6.54
N SER A 25 -3.93 -0.48 6.75
CA SER A 25 -5.37 -0.44 7.05
C SER A 25 -5.67 -0.32 8.55
N GLY A 26 -4.65 -0.44 9.41
CA GLY A 26 -4.81 -0.40 10.85
C GLY A 26 -5.03 0.99 11.40
N GLY A 27 -5.44 1.06 12.67
CA GLY A 27 -5.67 2.33 13.36
C GLY A 27 -4.41 2.99 13.90
N ASP A 28 -3.30 2.26 13.94
CA ASP A 28 -2.02 2.77 14.43
C ASP A 28 -1.20 3.32 13.26
N LEU A 29 -1.01 4.64 13.24
CA LEU A 29 -0.24 5.30 12.18
C LEU A 29 1.22 4.87 12.15
N ASP A 30 1.77 4.39 13.25
CA ASP A 30 3.15 3.90 13.32
C ASP A 30 3.27 2.38 13.10
N GLY A 31 2.14 1.69 12.91
CA GLY A 31 2.14 0.25 12.66
C GLY A 31 3.03 -0.19 11.50
N PRO A 32 3.01 0.49 10.35
CA PRO A 32 3.85 0.10 9.21
C PRO A 32 5.36 0.34 9.41
N ARG A 33 5.75 1.19 10.36
CA ARG A 33 7.15 1.61 10.56
C ARG A 33 8.11 0.43 10.70
N ARG A 34 7.68 -0.63 11.41
CA ARG A 34 8.54 -1.79 11.70
C ARG A 34 9.04 -2.51 10.46
N TYR A 35 8.35 -2.33 9.32
CA TYR A 35 8.69 -3.03 8.09
C TYR A 35 9.66 -2.26 7.20
N PHE A 36 9.82 -0.96 7.44
CA PHE A 36 10.65 -0.08 6.62
C PHE A 36 12.06 0.11 7.21
N ALA A 37 13.04 0.24 6.32
CA ALA A 37 14.32 0.80 6.69
C ALA A 37 14.14 2.24 7.15
N GLU A 38 15.05 2.74 7.98
CA GLU A 38 15.00 4.11 8.53
C GLU A 38 14.95 5.17 7.41
N ASP A 39 15.72 4.96 6.34
CA ASP A 39 15.76 5.82 5.16
C ASP A 39 14.95 5.26 3.99
N GLY A 40 14.00 4.38 4.28
CA GLY A 40 13.14 3.76 3.28
C GLY A 40 12.32 4.78 2.52
N VAL A 41 11.84 4.37 1.36
CA VAL A 41 11.08 5.22 0.44
C VAL A 41 9.72 4.60 0.18
N LEU A 42 8.68 5.44 0.28
CA LEU A 42 7.37 5.16 -0.27
C LEU A 42 7.17 6.06 -1.49
N TYR A 43 6.95 5.45 -2.63
CA TYR A 43 6.59 6.15 -3.85
C TYR A 43 5.15 5.81 -4.24
N ASP A 44 4.33 6.83 -4.46
CA ASP A 44 2.98 6.66 -5.00
C ASP A 44 2.93 7.40 -6.32
N ILE A 45 2.44 6.73 -7.38
CA ILE A 45 2.37 7.32 -8.72
C ILE A 45 1.59 8.64 -8.73
N ILE A 46 0.69 8.84 -7.77
CA ILE A 46 -0.15 10.04 -7.66
C ILE A 46 0.46 11.02 -6.66
N GLY A 47 0.89 10.53 -5.49
CA GLY A 47 1.36 11.36 -4.38
C GLY A 47 2.86 11.64 -4.37
N GLY A 48 3.63 11.00 -5.24
CA GLY A 48 5.09 11.23 -5.34
C GLY A 48 5.92 10.44 -4.35
N GLU A 49 7.17 10.86 -4.19
CA GLU A 49 8.15 10.15 -3.38
C GLU A 49 8.25 10.74 -1.97
N HIS A 50 8.26 9.86 -0.99
CA HIS A 50 8.40 10.20 0.42
C HIS A 50 9.54 9.36 1.01
N ARG A 51 10.56 10.02 1.54
CA ARG A 51 11.77 9.37 2.05
C ARG A 51 11.86 9.51 3.55
N GLY A 52 12.12 8.38 4.21
CA GLY A 52 12.24 8.28 5.66
C GLY A 52 10.88 8.21 6.36
N TRP A 53 10.87 7.59 7.53
CA TRP A 53 9.59 7.32 8.20
C TRP A 53 8.75 8.57 8.50
N PRO A 54 9.32 9.71 8.96
CA PRO A 54 8.47 10.88 9.21
C PRO A 54 7.70 11.36 7.98
N ALA A 55 8.33 11.35 6.80
CA ALA A 55 7.67 11.73 5.54
C ALA A 55 6.62 10.71 5.10
N ILE A 56 6.93 9.42 5.23
CA ILE A 56 6.00 8.33 4.91
C ILE A 56 4.78 8.40 5.82
N ARG A 57 5.01 8.57 7.12
CA ARG A 57 3.93 8.69 8.11
C ARG A 57 3.01 9.87 7.81
N ALA A 58 3.59 11.01 7.48
CA ALA A 58 2.81 12.21 7.17
C ALA A 58 1.93 12.01 5.92
N TYR A 59 2.45 11.36 4.90
CA TYR A 59 1.69 11.01 3.70
C TYR A 59 0.52 10.07 4.03
N PHE A 60 0.81 9.03 4.80
CA PHE A 60 -0.21 8.06 5.23
C PHE A 60 -1.29 8.72 6.10
N GLU A 61 -0.89 9.56 7.05
CA GLU A 61 -1.81 10.30 7.92
C GLU A 61 -2.76 11.18 7.09
N HIS A 62 -2.23 11.88 6.09
CA HIS A 62 -3.04 12.69 5.18
C HIS A 62 -4.09 11.84 4.44
N GLY A 63 -3.71 10.68 3.94
CA GLY A 63 -4.63 9.74 3.30
C GLY A 63 -5.72 9.24 4.25
N ARG A 64 -5.35 8.93 5.49
CA ARG A 64 -6.29 8.46 6.52
C ARG A 64 -7.25 9.56 6.96
N GLN A 65 -6.81 10.81 6.98
CA GLN A 65 -7.69 11.94 7.26
C GLN A 65 -8.72 12.12 6.15
N ARG A 66 -8.31 11.91 4.90
CA ARG A 66 -9.21 12.00 3.75
C ARG A 66 -10.18 10.82 3.68
N TYR A 67 -9.71 9.62 4.02
CA TYR A 67 -10.49 8.37 3.97
C TYR A 67 -10.30 7.61 5.29
N PRO A 68 -11.08 7.97 6.34
CA PRO A 68 -10.89 7.35 7.66
C PRO A 68 -11.13 5.83 7.68
N ASP A 69 -11.97 5.34 6.77
CA ASP A 69 -12.31 3.91 6.66
C ASP A 69 -11.53 3.18 5.55
N LEU A 70 -10.41 3.75 5.13
CA LEU A 70 -9.57 3.16 4.08
C LEU A 70 -9.14 1.75 4.44
N VAL A 71 -9.36 0.82 3.52
CA VAL A 71 -8.89 -0.57 3.61
C VAL A 71 -8.06 -0.88 2.38
N LEU A 72 -6.89 -1.46 2.62
CA LEU A 72 -5.96 -1.88 1.59
C LEU A 72 -5.71 -3.38 1.80
N GLU A 73 -6.10 -4.19 0.82
CA GLU A 73 -6.06 -5.65 0.94
C GLU A 73 -5.26 -6.28 -0.20
N PRO A 74 -4.22 -7.09 0.12
CA PRO A 74 -3.59 -7.92 -0.90
C PRO A 74 -4.59 -8.91 -1.50
N THR A 75 -4.49 -9.15 -2.82
CA THR A 75 -5.35 -10.14 -3.48
C THR A 75 -4.84 -11.57 -3.30
N GLY A 76 -3.59 -11.74 -2.86
CA GLY A 76 -2.91 -13.04 -2.79
C GLY A 76 -1.99 -13.31 -3.98
N ASP A 77 -1.95 -12.40 -4.94
CA ASP A 77 -1.10 -12.53 -6.13
C ASP A 77 0.23 -11.83 -5.89
N PHE A 78 1.31 -12.59 -5.89
CA PHE A 78 2.67 -12.12 -5.65
C PHE A 78 3.62 -12.68 -6.69
N TRP A 79 4.57 -11.86 -7.13
CA TRP A 79 5.64 -12.24 -8.05
C TRP A 79 6.98 -11.87 -7.42
N SER A 80 7.81 -12.88 -7.13
CA SER A 80 9.07 -12.66 -6.45
C SER A 80 10.22 -12.43 -7.42
N ARG A 81 11.17 -11.61 -6.98
CA ARG A 81 12.48 -11.39 -7.60
C ARG A 81 13.56 -11.53 -6.54
N PRO A 82 14.84 -11.67 -6.95
CA PRO A 82 15.95 -11.73 -5.98
C PRO A 82 16.01 -10.53 -5.02
N ASP A 83 15.58 -9.35 -5.45
CA ASP A 83 15.62 -8.12 -4.66
C ASP A 83 14.28 -7.71 -4.04
N GLY A 84 13.20 -8.48 -4.29
CA GLY A 84 11.90 -8.11 -3.74
C GLY A 84 10.73 -8.84 -4.37
N LEU A 85 9.62 -8.13 -4.49
CA LEU A 85 8.40 -8.71 -5.05
C LEU A 85 7.50 -7.63 -5.67
N ALA A 86 6.56 -8.08 -6.48
CA ALA A 86 5.41 -7.29 -6.90
C ALA A 86 4.14 -7.96 -6.38
N MET A 87 3.09 -7.19 -6.19
CA MET A 87 1.84 -7.71 -5.64
C MET A 87 0.65 -6.92 -6.16
N LEU A 88 -0.50 -7.57 -6.24
CA LEU A 88 -1.78 -6.93 -6.50
C LEU A 88 -2.53 -6.69 -5.21
N TRP A 89 -3.29 -5.61 -5.18
CA TRP A 89 -4.13 -5.26 -4.04
C TRP A 89 -5.40 -4.54 -4.50
N THR A 90 -6.37 -4.51 -3.59
CA THR A 90 -7.55 -3.64 -3.71
C THR A 90 -7.53 -2.61 -2.60
N MET A 91 -8.02 -1.43 -2.92
CA MET A 91 -8.18 -0.34 -1.97
C MET A 91 -9.62 0.14 -2.02
N SER A 92 -10.23 0.30 -0.87
CA SER A 92 -11.62 0.75 -0.78
C SER A 92 -11.81 1.72 0.37
N ALA A 93 -12.76 2.62 0.20
CA ALA A 93 -13.15 3.59 1.22
C ALA A 93 -14.49 4.21 0.86
N THR A 94 -15.02 5.00 1.78
CA THR A 94 -16.21 5.81 1.54
C THR A 94 -15.80 7.19 1.05
N GLN A 95 -16.44 7.67 0.00
CA GLN A 95 -16.25 9.03 -0.52
C GLN A 95 -16.81 10.02 0.49
N ALA A 96 -15.93 10.79 1.12
CA ALA A 96 -16.30 11.73 2.17
C ALA A 96 -16.45 13.17 1.66
N LYS A 97 -15.73 13.52 0.59
CA LYS A 97 -15.70 14.87 0.03
C LYS A 97 -16.47 14.95 -1.28
N ASP A 98 -16.87 16.15 -1.64
CA ASP A 98 -17.66 16.43 -2.85
C ASP A 98 -16.80 16.78 -4.08
N ASP A 99 -15.49 16.51 -4.03
CA ASP A 99 -14.55 16.86 -5.09
C ASP A 99 -14.87 16.19 -6.44
N LEU A 100 -15.66 15.13 -6.44
CA LEU A 100 -16.13 14.44 -7.65
C LEU A 100 -17.63 14.63 -7.89
N GLY A 101 -18.30 15.46 -7.08
CA GLY A 101 -19.71 15.71 -7.14
C GLY A 101 -20.41 15.35 -5.83
N PRO A 102 -21.34 16.22 -5.35
CA PRO A 102 -22.03 15.98 -4.08
C PRO A 102 -22.88 14.71 -4.07
N GLU A 103 -23.36 14.27 -5.22
CA GLU A 103 -24.17 13.06 -5.37
C GLU A 103 -23.39 11.78 -5.08
N LEU A 104 -22.05 11.85 -5.10
CA LEU A 104 -21.18 10.68 -4.85
C LEU A 104 -20.77 10.56 -3.38
N VAL A 105 -20.99 11.58 -2.57
CA VAL A 105 -20.67 11.55 -1.14
C VAL A 105 -21.45 10.44 -0.45
N GLY A 106 -20.78 9.68 0.40
CA GLY A 106 -21.34 8.54 1.11
C GLY A 106 -21.30 7.23 0.33
N ARG A 107 -20.98 7.25 -0.94
CA ARG A 107 -20.80 6.04 -1.73
C ARG A 107 -19.45 5.40 -1.47
N ARG A 108 -19.42 4.09 -1.57
CA ARG A 108 -18.18 3.33 -1.44
C ARG A 108 -17.52 3.17 -2.80
N TRP A 109 -16.19 3.25 -2.82
CA TRP A 109 -15.40 2.98 -4.01
C TRP A 109 -14.40 1.87 -3.75
N THR A 110 -14.04 1.16 -4.81
CA THR A 110 -12.98 0.15 -4.80
C THR A 110 -12.12 0.33 -6.03
N VAL A 111 -10.81 0.31 -5.84
CA VAL A 111 -9.84 0.39 -6.94
C VAL A 111 -8.85 -0.76 -6.80
N GLU A 112 -8.31 -1.18 -7.95
CA GLU A 112 -7.23 -2.16 -8.00
C GLU A 112 -5.91 -1.45 -8.23
N GLY A 113 -4.85 -2.00 -7.66
CA GLY A 113 -3.52 -1.47 -7.86
C GLY A 113 -2.47 -2.55 -7.77
N MET A 114 -1.24 -2.14 -8.05
CA MET A 114 -0.05 -2.99 -7.97
C MET A 114 1.04 -2.22 -7.29
N SER A 115 1.78 -2.91 -6.43
CA SER A 115 3.00 -2.38 -5.83
C SER A 115 4.17 -3.29 -6.11
N TYR A 116 5.37 -2.69 -6.17
CA TYR A 116 6.57 -3.49 -6.00
C TYR A 116 7.28 -3.05 -4.71
N LEU A 117 7.91 -4.00 -4.06
CA LEU A 117 8.69 -3.77 -2.86
C LEU A 117 10.11 -4.26 -3.09
N ILE A 118 11.09 -3.42 -2.76
CA ILE A 118 12.50 -3.78 -2.74
C ILE A 118 12.91 -3.98 -1.29
N PHE A 119 13.63 -5.07 -1.04
CA PHE A 119 14.07 -5.47 0.29
C PHE A 119 15.57 -5.47 0.41
N ASP A 120 16.05 -5.13 1.59
CA ASP A 120 17.36 -5.52 2.10
C ASP A 120 17.10 -6.57 3.19
N GLY A 121 17.45 -7.82 2.90
CA GLY A 121 17.06 -8.94 3.78
C GLY A 121 15.54 -9.00 3.90
N LEU A 122 15.02 -8.75 5.09
CA LEU A 122 13.60 -8.75 5.41
C LEU A 122 13.06 -7.32 5.68
N THR A 123 13.82 -6.30 5.35
CA THR A 123 13.44 -4.91 5.59
C THR A 123 13.10 -4.24 4.25
N VAL A 124 11.99 -3.56 4.18
CA VAL A 124 11.55 -2.83 2.98
C VAL A 124 12.38 -1.56 2.86
N VAL A 125 13.10 -1.43 1.76
CA VAL A 125 13.85 -0.19 1.45
C VAL A 125 13.09 0.70 0.47
N ARG A 126 12.15 0.13 -0.29
CA ARG A 126 11.29 0.88 -1.19
C ARG A 126 9.96 0.16 -1.37
N GLU A 127 8.86 0.89 -1.20
CA GLU A 127 7.53 0.50 -1.65
C GLU A 127 7.10 1.48 -2.74
N ALA A 128 6.67 0.97 -3.87
CA ALA A 128 6.19 1.80 -4.98
C ALA A 128 4.79 1.36 -5.38
N ASP A 129 3.83 2.28 -5.31
CA ASP A 129 2.42 2.02 -5.48
C ASP A 129 1.92 2.60 -6.80
N TYR A 130 1.24 1.77 -7.59
CA TYR A 130 0.73 2.14 -8.90
C TYR A 130 -0.75 1.83 -9.01
N HIS A 131 -1.54 2.83 -9.34
CA HIS A 131 -2.95 2.69 -9.64
C HIS A 131 -3.42 3.81 -10.57
N ASP A 132 -4.56 3.60 -11.20
CA ASP A 132 -5.15 4.61 -12.09
C ASP A 132 -5.92 5.64 -11.27
N ALA A 133 -5.54 6.91 -11.40
CA ALA A 133 -6.18 8.03 -10.71
C ALA A 133 -7.69 8.15 -11.02
N GLY A 134 -8.11 7.75 -12.24
CA GLY A 134 -9.52 7.80 -12.64
C GLY A 134 -10.37 6.64 -12.13
N SER A 135 -9.75 5.59 -11.60
CA SER A 135 -10.48 4.38 -11.20
C SER A 135 -11.44 4.62 -10.04
N ARG A 136 -11.11 5.50 -9.12
CA ARG A 136 -11.98 5.87 -8.00
C ARG A 136 -13.31 6.46 -8.51
N GLU A 137 -13.24 7.43 -9.40
CA GLU A 137 -14.44 8.05 -9.96
C GLU A 137 -15.27 7.06 -10.75
N ARG A 138 -14.64 6.23 -11.58
CA ARG A 138 -15.36 5.18 -12.31
C ARG A 138 -16.08 4.23 -11.37
N SER A 139 -15.42 3.80 -10.29
CA SER A 139 -16.03 2.94 -9.27
C SER A 139 -17.26 3.60 -8.64
N LEU A 140 -17.14 4.87 -8.25
CA LEU A 140 -18.23 5.62 -7.64
C LEU A 140 -19.43 5.80 -8.57
N ARG A 141 -19.19 5.91 -9.87
CA ARG A 141 -20.25 6.05 -10.88
C ARG A 141 -20.80 4.72 -11.40
N GLY A 142 -20.33 3.60 -10.85
CA GLY A 142 -20.81 2.26 -11.19
C GLY A 142 -20.23 1.70 -12.49
N GLY A 143 -19.11 2.21 -12.95
CA GLY A 143 -18.44 1.76 -14.15
C GLY A 143 -17.29 0.82 -13.94
#